data_8bce37e28c6b3ef0fd1b36957cc1114a
#
_entry.id   8bce37e28c6b3ef0fd1b36957cc1114a
#
_cell.length_a   1.000
_cell.length_b   1.000
_cell.length_c   1.000
_cell.angle_alpha   90.00
_cell.angle_beta   90.00
_cell.angle_gamma   90.00
#
_symmetry.space_group_name_H-M   'P 1'
#
loop_
_entity.id
_entity.type
_entity.pdbx_description
1 polymer ?
#
loop_
_entity_poly.entity_id
_entity_poly.type
_entity_poly.pdbx_seq_one_letter_code
_entity_poly.pdbx_strand_id
1 'polypeptide(L)'
;MPLWRLFSLDRTLTMLRFFAAIIALFIFNSATAASPACPEGGHAPIHERAFVPIGGILQWVTIDGAHCSNPVILFVHGGPGNPLSPYADAIFGRWQQDFTLVQWDQRGAGKTYTRNRPEGDLSIRQMRDDGIAVAEHVRARLGKSKLILWGSSWGSVLALDMAVARPELFHAYMGVAQMVGRRQNEAASYAATLAQARTASDGAALAMLESMGPPPWRNPRNLGALRRLTRKYEAIAADPAPRHWWQAEPAADFDESEEYSWLQFVGMQGEGMFSTVDMERDARCLALPVMIVQGEADLVTHPAVTRHWFDALQAADKSYTVVARAGHDPNQAMIEAQWKLLKARYWE
;
A
#
# COMPACT_ATOMS: atom_id res chain seq x y z
N MET A 1 4.11 69.44 48.46
CA MET A 1 3.34 69.63 47.21
C MET A 1 3.85 68.66 46.18
N PRO A 2 3.07 67.68 45.71
CA PRO A 2 3.54 66.63 44.88
C PRO A 2 3.44 66.95 43.38
N LEU A 3 4.51 66.61 42.66
CA LEU A 3 4.66 66.57 41.21
C LEU A 3 3.96 65.29 40.66
N TRP A 4 2.70 65.41 40.30
CA TRP A 4 1.95 64.40 39.58
C TRP A 4 1.09 65.05 38.50
N ARG A 5 1.66 65.32 37.32
CA ARG A 5 0.92 65.44 36.04
C ARG A 5 1.94 65.70 34.94
N LEU A 6 2.29 64.66 34.20
CA LEU A 6 2.77 64.74 32.82
C LEU A 6 3.24 63.33 32.34
N PHE A 7 2.32 62.36 32.32
CA PHE A 7 2.51 61.14 31.53
C PHE A 7 1.16 60.45 31.27
N SER A 8 0.41 60.99 30.31
CA SER A 8 -0.81 60.32 29.88
C SER A 8 -1.33 60.88 28.55
N LEU A 9 -0.58 60.72 27.46
CA LEU A 9 -1.15 61.00 26.12
C LEU A 9 -0.40 60.25 24.97
N ASP A 10 0.62 59.46 25.28
CA ASP A 10 1.43 58.87 24.19
C ASP A 10 1.31 57.35 24.07
N ARG A 11 0.53 56.67 24.92
CA ARG A 11 0.35 55.22 24.88
C ARG A 11 -0.84 54.72 24.05
N THR A 12 -1.80 55.57 23.75
CA THR A 12 -3.00 55.20 23.01
C THR A 12 -2.80 55.23 21.49
N LEU A 13 -1.88 56.03 20.99
CA LEU A 13 -1.58 56.10 19.55
C LEU A 13 -0.62 54.98 19.06
N THR A 14 0.19 54.41 19.95
CA THR A 14 1.11 53.33 19.63
C THR A 14 0.38 51.96 19.58
N MET A 15 -0.64 51.75 20.40
CA MET A 15 -1.46 50.54 20.40
C MET A 15 -2.38 50.44 19.16
N LEU A 16 -2.89 51.57 18.65
CA LEU A 16 -3.71 51.53 17.42
C LEU A 16 -2.90 51.27 16.14
N ARG A 17 -1.58 51.52 16.14
CA ARG A 17 -0.70 51.23 15.02
C ARG A 17 -0.24 49.75 14.99
N PHE A 18 -0.20 49.08 16.14
CA PHE A 18 0.10 47.66 16.22
C PHE A 18 -1.11 46.75 15.84
N PHE A 19 -2.33 47.21 16.11
CA PHE A 19 -3.54 46.46 15.70
C PHE A 19 -3.83 46.56 14.20
N ALA A 20 -3.43 47.65 13.54
CA ALA A 20 -3.59 47.81 12.09
C ALA A 20 -2.56 46.97 11.27
N ALA A 21 -1.42 46.61 11.87
CA ALA A 21 -0.40 45.78 11.21
C ALA A 21 -0.65 44.26 11.29
N ILE A 22 -1.47 43.81 12.24
CA ILE A 22 -1.78 42.37 12.39
C ILE A 22 -2.96 41.97 11.53
N ILE A 23 -3.82 42.87 11.09
CA ILE A 23 -4.96 42.55 10.19
C ILE A 23 -4.53 42.43 8.72
N ALA A 24 -3.35 42.91 8.35
CA ALA A 24 -2.88 42.85 6.97
C ALA A 24 -2.09 41.57 6.59
N LEU A 25 -1.90 40.63 7.51
CA LEU A 25 -1.17 39.37 7.24
C LEU A 25 -2.06 38.13 7.10
N PHE A 26 -3.38 38.28 7.13
CA PHE A 26 -4.31 37.23 6.65
C PHE A 26 -4.68 37.46 5.19
N ILE A 27 -3.68 37.72 4.34
CA ILE A 27 -3.87 37.67 2.90
C ILE A 27 -3.76 36.20 2.52
N PHE A 28 -4.93 35.58 2.38
CA PHE A 28 -5.28 34.61 1.35
C PHE A 28 -4.05 33.94 0.67
N ASN A 29 -3.54 32.88 1.27
CA ASN A 29 -3.08 31.78 0.49
C ASN A 29 -4.34 31.10 -0.09
N SER A 30 -4.92 31.72 -1.11
CA SER A 30 -5.77 31.01 -2.04
C SER A 30 -4.84 29.95 -2.64
N ALA A 31 -4.89 28.73 -2.08
CA ALA A 31 -4.42 27.56 -2.81
C ALA A 31 -5.18 27.65 -4.15
N THR A 32 -4.50 28.12 -5.18
CA THR A 32 -4.99 27.95 -6.55
C THR A 32 -5.23 26.45 -6.66
N ALA A 33 -6.50 26.05 -6.63
CA ALA A 33 -6.88 24.69 -6.99
C ALA A 33 -6.22 24.46 -8.35
N ALA A 34 -5.20 23.60 -8.38
CA ALA A 34 -4.55 23.28 -9.62
C ALA A 34 -5.65 22.81 -10.56
N SER A 35 -5.73 23.44 -11.73
CA SER A 35 -6.69 23.02 -12.75
C SER A 35 -6.62 21.51 -12.93
N PRO A 36 -7.76 20.82 -13.05
CA PRO A 36 -7.74 19.38 -13.23
C PRO A 36 -6.77 19.00 -14.35
N ALA A 37 -5.96 17.97 -14.14
CA ALA A 37 -4.91 17.58 -15.08
C ALA A 37 -5.45 17.12 -16.43
N CYS A 38 -6.78 16.91 -16.52
CA CYS A 38 -7.43 16.39 -17.69
C CYS A 38 -8.14 17.52 -18.46
N PRO A 39 -7.65 17.92 -19.64
CA PRO A 39 -8.34 18.89 -20.49
C PRO A 39 -9.67 18.35 -21.00
N GLU A 40 -10.54 19.24 -21.46
CA GLU A 40 -11.78 18.85 -22.14
C GLU A 40 -11.46 17.91 -23.31
N GLY A 41 -12.13 16.73 -23.34
CA GLY A 41 -11.87 15.67 -24.31
C GLY A 41 -11.07 14.47 -23.79
N GLY A 42 -10.37 14.58 -22.66
CA GLY A 42 -9.84 13.43 -21.91
C GLY A 42 -8.68 12.63 -22.53
N HIS A 43 -8.15 13.05 -23.70
CA HIS A 43 -7.17 12.27 -24.47
C HIS A 43 -5.70 12.67 -24.24
N ALA A 44 -5.42 13.54 -23.26
CA ALA A 44 -4.04 13.91 -22.97
C ALA A 44 -3.37 12.84 -22.09
N PRO A 45 -2.10 12.48 -22.40
CA PRO A 45 -1.32 11.64 -21.51
C PRO A 45 -1.02 12.36 -20.19
N ILE A 46 -0.85 11.58 -19.13
CA ILE A 46 -0.44 12.11 -17.84
C ILE A 46 0.81 11.38 -17.36
N HIS A 47 1.82 12.16 -16.91
CA HIS A 47 3.07 11.68 -16.34
C HIS A 47 3.48 12.63 -15.23
N GLU A 48 3.15 12.29 -13.98
CA GLU A 48 3.44 13.11 -12.81
C GLU A 48 4.31 12.36 -11.81
N ARG A 49 5.24 13.08 -11.21
CA ARG A 49 6.16 12.61 -10.19
C ARG A 49 6.28 13.71 -9.13
N ALA A 50 5.71 13.50 -7.94
CA ALA A 50 5.68 14.55 -6.92
C ALA A 50 5.79 14.02 -5.51
N PHE A 51 6.35 14.85 -4.63
CA PHE A 51 6.16 14.75 -3.20
C PHE A 51 4.90 15.50 -2.80
N VAL A 52 3.91 14.78 -2.28
CA VAL A 52 2.60 15.31 -1.90
C VAL A 52 2.52 15.41 -0.37
N PRO A 53 2.03 16.52 0.20
CA PRO A 53 1.81 16.65 1.64
C PRO A 53 0.67 15.72 2.11
N ILE A 54 1.01 14.61 2.75
CA ILE A 54 0.08 13.60 3.25
C ILE A 54 0.44 13.25 4.69
N GLY A 55 -0.53 13.30 5.60
CA GLY A 55 -0.33 12.88 6.99
C GLY A 55 0.83 13.58 7.72
N GLY A 56 1.06 14.86 7.41
CA GLY A 56 2.10 15.69 8.02
C GLY A 56 3.50 15.53 7.46
N ILE A 57 3.71 14.69 6.44
CA ILE A 57 4.99 14.51 5.75
C ILE A 57 4.82 14.60 4.23
N LEU A 58 5.94 14.69 3.51
CA LEU A 58 5.94 14.67 2.05
C LEU A 58 6.05 13.23 1.54
N GLN A 59 5.00 12.68 0.94
CA GLN A 59 4.97 11.32 0.42
C GLN A 59 5.09 11.29 -1.10
N TRP A 60 5.86 10.35 -1.62
CA TRP A 60 6.11 10.21 -3.06
C TRP A 60 4.93 9.55 -3.76
N VAL A 61 4.42 10.23 -4.79
CA VAL A 61 3.32 9.74 -5.62
C VAL A 61 3.69 9.90 -7.08
N THR A 62 3.39 8.88 -7.89
CA THR A 62 3.51 8.97 -9.36
C THR A 62 2.16 8.69 -10.00
N ILE A 63 1.87 9.36 -11.12
CA ILE A 63 0.63 9.20 -11.87
C ILE A 63 0.99 9.05 -13.35
N ASP A 64 0.65 7.91 -13.95
CA ASP A 64 0.99 7.59 -15.33
C ASP A 64 -0.20 7.01 -16.08
N GLY A 65 -0.48 7.52 -17.28
CA GLY A 65 -1.54 7.02 -18.14
C GLY A 65 -1.51 7.64 -19.54
N ALA A 66 -1.93 6.87 -20.55
CA ALA A 66 -2.02 7.37 -21.92
C ALA A 66 -3.16 8.38 -22.10
N HIS A 67 -4.21 8.26 -21.32
CA HIS A 67 -5.37 9.14 -21.35
C HIS A 67 -5.82 9.48 -19.93
N CYS A 68 -5.90 10.75 -19.59
CA CYS A 68 -6.31 11.21 -18.26
C CYS A 68 -7.80 10.91 -17.97
N SER A 69 -8.61 10.59 -18.99
CA SER A 69 -10.00 10.12 -18.83
C SER A 69 -10.12 8.68 -18.33
N ASN A 70 -9.06 7.87 -18.47
CA ASN A 70 -9.07 6.47 -18.08
C ASN A 70 -9.48 6.25 -16.64
N PRO A 71 -10.06 5.09 -16.28
CA PRO A 71 -10.22 4.68 -14.90
C PRO A 71 -8.87 4.68 -14.18
N VAL A 72 -8.89 5.10 -12.91
CA VAL A 72 -7.65 5.27 -12.13
C VAL A 72 -7.48 4.11 -11.15
N ILE A 73 -6.29 3.53 -11.11
CA ILE A 73 -5.91 2.48 -10.14
C ILE A 73 -4.92 3.07 -9.15
N LEU A 74 -5.27 3.04 -7.86
CA LEU A 74 -4.34 3.33 -6.78
C LEU A 74 -3.70 2.03 -6.28
N PHE A 75 -2.39 1.92 -6.43
CA PHE A 75 -1.60 0.78 -5.99
C PHE A 75 -1.12 0.98 -4.56
N VAL A 76 -1.46 0.03 -3.68
CA VAL A 76 -0.98 -0.08 -2.31
C VAL A 76 0.00 -1.25 -2.25
N HIS A 77 1.29 -0.92 -2.27
CA HIS A 77 2.37 -1.92 -2.39
C HIS A 77 2.53 -2.80 -1.15
N GLY A 78 3.17 -3.94 -1.34
CA GLY A 78 3.47 -4.92 -0.30
C GLY A 78 4.73 -4.62 0.51
N GLY A 79 5.26 -5.64 1.12
CA GLY A 79 6.41 -5.62 2.01
C GLY A 79 5.99 -5.87 3.47
N PRO A 80 5.83 -4.83 4.33
CA PRO A 80 5.96 -3.39 4.05
C PRO A 80 7.36 -2.97 3.61
N GLY A 81 7.48 -1.81 3.00
CA GLY A 81 8.78 -1.26 2.60
C GLY A 81 9.21 -1.55 1.15
N ASN A 82 8.40 -2.31 0.37
CA ASN A 82 8.72 -2.68 -1.01
C ASN A 82 7.89 -1.86 -2.02
N PRO A 83 8.25 -0.58 -2.30
CA PRO A 83 7.51 0.26 -3.22
C PRO A 83 7.60 -0.27 -4.66
N LEU A 84 6.50 -0.18 -5.39
CA LEU A 84 6.43 -0.57 -6.79
C LEU A 84 6.80 0.57 -7.75
N SER A 85 6.89 1.80 -7.26
CA SER A 85 7.12 2.99 -8.10
C SER A 85 8.35 2.89 -9.02
N PRO A 86 9.49 2.27 -8.64
CA PRO A 86 10.63 2.12 -9.54
C PRO A 86 10.38 1.11 -10.68
N TYR A 87 9.53 0.15 -10.46
CA TYR A 87 9.31 -1.02 -11.34
C TYR A 87 7.99 -0.94 -12.11
N ALA A 88 7.16 0.07 -11.82
CA ALA A 88 5.79 0.16 -12.31
C ALA A 88 5.69 0.13 -13.85
N ASP A 89 6.55 0.84 -14.54
CA ASP A 89 6.55 0.86 -16.01
C ASP A 89 6.92 -0.50 -16.61
N ALA A 90 7.87 -1.20 -16.01
CA ALA A 90 8.28 -2.52 -16.48
C ALA A 90 7.20 -3.60 -16.23
N ILE A 91 6.49 -3.51 -15.12
CA ILE A 91 5.48 -4.49 -14.71
C ILE A 91 4.11 -4.17 -15.32
N PHE A 92 3.68 -2.91 -15.21
CA PHE A 92 2.32 -2.47 -15.50
C PHE A 92 2.23 -1.49 -16.69
N GLY A 93 3.33 -1.16 -17.36
CA GLY A 93 3.34 -0.13 -18.41
C GLY A 93 2.30 -0.36 -19.51
N ARG A 94 2.03 -1.63 -19.87
CA ARG A 94 0.96 -1.99 -20.82
C ARG A 94 -0.43 -1.51 -20.34
N TRP A 95 -0.67 -1.46 -19.03
CA TRP A 95 -1.97 -1.08 -18.48
C TRP A 95 -2.26 0.40 -18.66
N GLN A 96 -1.23 1.23 -18.89
CA GLN A 96 -1.37 2.68 -19.07
C GLN A 96 -2.23 3.07 -20.29
N GLN A 97 -2.41 2.15 -21.25
CA GLN A 97 -3.32 2.35 -22.38
C GLN A 97 -4.79 2.35 -21.92
N ASP A 98 -5.11 1.53 -20.92
CA ASP A 98 -6.48 1.29 -20.47
C ASP A 98 -6.77 2.01 -19.15
N PHE A 99 -5.76 2.29 -18.34
CA PHE A 99 -5.89 2.83 -16.98
C PHE A 99 -4.88 3.94 -16.72
N THR A 100 -5.21 4.84 -15.79
CA THR A 100 -4.23 5.72 -15.15
C THR A 100 -3.74 5.06 -13.88
N LEU A 101 -2.43 4.85 -13.78
CA LEU A 101 -1.78 4.12 -12.70
C LEU A 101 -1.20 5.10 -11.69
N VAL A 102 -1.55 4.92 -10.42
CA VAL A 102 -1.03 5.73 -9.32
C VAL A 102 -0.20 4.84 -8.41
N GLN A 103 1.11 5.09 -8.35
CA GLN A 103 1.99 4.47 -7.37
C GLN A 103 2.21 5.42 -6.20
N TRP A 104 2.22 4.86 -5.01
CA TRP A 104 2.43 5.59 -3.78
C TRP A 104 3.48 4.86 -2.94
N ASP A 105 4.62 5.51 -2.69
CA ASP A 105 5.59 5.02 -1.72
C ASP A 105 5.08 5.36 -0.33
N GLN A 106 4.64 4.34 0.40
CA GLN A 106 4.03 4.49 1.72
C GLN A 106 5.01 5.11 2.72
N ARG A 107 4.48 5.65 3.80
CA ARG A 107 5.28 6.06 4.96
C ARG A 107 6.26 4.96 5.38
N GLY A 108 7.54 5.29 5.52
CA GLY A 108 8.58 4.32 5.84
C GLY A 108 9.13 3.54 4.64
N ALA A 109 8.71 3.85 3.40
CA ALA A 109 9.14 3.13 2.20
C ALA A 109 9.69 4.05 1.12
N GLY A 110 10.62 3.55 0.32
CA GLY A 110 11.14 4.14 -0.89
C GLY A 110 11.53 5.60 -0.77
N LYS A 111 11.15 6.43 -1.76
CA LYS A 111 11.48 7.87 -1.76
C LYS A 111 10.81 8.64 -0.62
N THR A 112 9.66 8.16 -0.12
CA THR A 112 9.04 8.76 1.06
C THR A 112 9.94 8.60 2.29
N TYR A 113 10.54 7.41 2.49
CA TYR A 113 11.52 7.17 3.55
C TYR A 113 12.76 8.05 3.40
N THR A 114 13.36 8.08 2.20
CA THR A 114 14.54 8.91 1.92
C THR A 114 14.29 10.38 2.25
N ARG A 115 13.09 10.88 1.94
CA ARG A 115 12.72 12.29 2.18
C ARG A 115 12.42 12.58 3.63
N ASN A 116 11.79 11.65 4.33
CA ASN A 116 11.30 11.83 5.70
C ASN A 116 11.71 10.61 6.53
N ARG A 117 12.91 10.64 7.09
CA ARG A 117 13.33 9.59 8.04
C ARG A 117 12.29 9.51 9.15
N PRO A 118 11.64 8.35 9.35
CA PRO A 118 10.59 8.24 10.35
C PRO A 118 11.14 8.39 11.76
N GLU A 119 10.44 9.15 12.59
CA GLU A 119 10.70 9.26 14.02
C GLU A 119 9.59 8.51 14.77
N GLY A 120 9.87 7.29 15.23
CA GLY A 120 8.92 6.48 16.00
C GLY A 120 8.22 5.37 15.21
N ASP A 121 7.22 4.76 15.84
CA ASP A 121 6.57 3.55 15.35
C ASP A 121 5.48 3.87 14.32
N LEU A 122 5.35 2.99 13.33
CA LEU A 122 4.25 3.00 12.38
C LEU A 122 3.03 2.27 12.97
N SER A 123 1.85 2.72 12.58
CA SER A 123 0.60 2.00 12.87
C SER A 123 -0.23 1.80 11.59
N ILE A 124 -0.98 0.70 11.53
CA ILE A 124 -1.91 0.41 10.44
C ILE A 124 -2.88 1.57 10.25
N ARG A 125 -3.43 2.10 11.35
CA ARG A 125 -4.35 3.23 11.32
C ARG A 125 -3.76 4.47 10.66
N GLN A 126 -2.52 4.85 11.02
CA GLN A 126 -1.85 6.00 10.42
C GLN A 126 -1.61 5.78 8.92
N MET A 127 -1.14 4.60 8.53
CA MET A 127 -0.89 4.27 7.12
C MET A 127 -2.19 4.20 6.31
N ARG A 128 -3.29 3.69 6.90
CA ARG A 128 -4.63 3.76 6.31
C ARG A 128 -5.06 5.19 6.06
N ASP A 129 -4.93 6.04 7.07
CA ASP A 129 -5.35 7.43 6.99
C ASP A 129 -4.50 8.20 5.95
N ASP A 130 -3.20 7.89 5.84
CA ASP A 130 -2.34 8.38 4.74
C ASP A 130 -2.85 7.91 3.37
N GLY A 131 -3.17 6.62 3.22
CA GLY A 131 -3.68 6.06 1.96
C GLY A 131 -5.03 6.66 1.54
N ILE A 132 -5.92 6.93 2.50
CA ILE A 132 -7.17 7.65 2.25
C ILE A 132 -6.88 9.07 1.75
N ALA A 133 -5.95 9.79 2.38
CA ALA A 133 -5.56 11.12 1.96
C ALA A 133 -4.90 11.14 0.57
N VAL A 134 -4.11 10.11 0.22
CA VAL A 134 -3.62 9.91 -1.15
C VAL A 134 -4.77 9.72 -2.13
N ALA A 135 -5.76 8.88 -1.80
CA ALA A 135 -6.92 8.65 -2.65
C ALA A 135 -7.72 9.95 -2.87
N GLU A 136 -7.93 10.74 -1.83
CA GLU A 136 -8.61 12.04 -1.92
C GLU A 136 -7.81 13.04 -2.78
N HIS A 137 -6.49 13.12 -2.59
CA HIS A 137 -5.60 13.96 -3.39
C HIS A 137 -5.67 13.58 -4.88
N VAL A 138 -5.54 12.30 -5.20
CA VAL A 138 -5.58 11.81 -6.59
C VAL A 138 -6.94 12.07 -7.25
N ARG A 139 -8.03 11.83 -6.52
CA ARG A 139 -9.39 12.15 -7.00
C ARG A 139 -9.56 13.62 -7.35
N ALA A 140 -9.14 14.51 -6.44
CA ALA A 140 -9.19 15.95 -6.66
C ALA A 140 -8.30 16.38 -7.83
N ARG A 141 -7.06 15.84 -7.90
CA ARG A 141 -6.09 16.16 -8.96
C ARG A 141 -6.58 15.75 -10.35
N LEU A 142 -7.23 14.59 -10.46
CA LEU A 142 -7.68 14.02 -11.74
C LEU A 142 -9.16 14.29 -12.05
N GLY A 143 -9.90 14.95 -11.17
CA GLY A 143 -11.34 15.18 -11.33
C GLY A 143 -12.16 13.88 -11.30
N LYS A 144 -11.71 12.86 -10.58
CA LYS A 144 -12.38 11.55 -10.52
C LYS A 144 -13.28 11.43 -9.30
N SER A 145 -14.46 10.85 -9.48
CA SER A 145 -15.38 10.59 -8.37
C SER A 145 -14.92 9.44 -7.48
N LYS A 146 -14.34 8.38 -8.07
CA LYS A 146 -13.85 7.17 -7.40
C LYS A 146 -12.62 6.63 -8.10
N LEU A 147 -11.85 5.79 -7.37
CA LEU A 147 -10.68 5.06 -7.86
C LEU A 147 -10.92 3.55 -7.77
N ILE A 148 -10.14 2.77 -8.51
CA ILE A 148 -9.99 1.34 -8.27
C ILE A 148 -8.86 1.20 -7.25
N LEU A 149 -9.11 0.44 -6.17
CA LEU A 149 -8.13 0.20 -5.14
C LEU A 149 -7.48 -1.16 -5.34
N TRP A 150 -6.16 -1.18 -5.50
CA TRP A 150 -5.37 -2.39 -5.67
C TRP A 150 -4.41 -2.54 -4.50
N GLY A 151 -4.36 -3.72 -3.88
CA GLY A 151 -3.44 -4.01 -2.79
C GLY A 151 -2.83 -5.40 -2.89
N SER A 152 -1.51 -5.53 -2.66
CA SER A 152 -0.82 -6.81 -2.70
C SER A 152 -0.11 -7.13 -1.38
N SER A 153 -0.19 -8.38 -0.93
CA SER A 153 0.49 -8.86 0.28
C SER A 153 0.17 -7.97 1.49
N TRP A 154 1.15 -7.37 2.16
CA TRP A 154 0.92 -6.34 3.18
C TRP A 154 -0.02 -5.23 2.69
N GLY A 155 0.18 -4.74 1.48
CA GLY A 155 -0.67 -3.71 0.90
C GLY A 155 -2.13 -4.11 0.77
N SER A 156 -2.44 -5.41 0.71
CA SER A 156 -3.81 -5.91 0.70
C SER A 156 -4.53 -5.72 2.03
N VAL A 157 -3.80 -5.76 3.16
CA VAL A 157 -4.34 -5.43 4.48
C VAL A 157 -4.72 -3.95 4.54
N LEU A 158 -3.79 -3.10 4.13
CA LEU A 158 -3.95 -1.66 4.18
C LEU A 158 -5.07 -1.18 3.24
N ALA A 159 -5.07 -1.68 2.00
CA ALA A 159 -6.10 -1.36 1.02
C ALA A 159 -7.49 -1.84 1.47
N LEU A 160 -7.57 -3.01 2.08
CA LEU A 160 -8.83 -3.53 2.60
C LEU A 160 -9.35 -2.67 3.77
N ASP A 161 -8.48 -2.23 4.69
CA ASP A 161 -8.84 -1.32 5.78
C ASP A 161 -9.29 0.06 5.24
N MET A 162 -8.65 0.58 4.17
CA MET A 162 -9.10 1.77 3.44
C MET A 162 -10.50 1.58 2.83
N ALA A 163 -10.74 0.42 2.19
CA ALA A 163 -12.02 0.08 1.57
C ALA A 163 -13.18 -0.04 2.58
N VAL A 164 -12.89 -0.57 3.77
CA VAL A 164 -13.84 -0.64 4.89
C VAL A 164 -14.13 0.75 5.45
N ALA A 165 -13.08 1.57 5.64
CA ALA A 165 -13.20 2.87 6.27
C ALA A 165 -13.89 3.93 5.37
N ARG A 166 -13.63 3.90 4.05
CA ARG A 166 -14.09 4.91 3.10
C ARG A 166 -14.52 4.28 1.75
N PRO A 167 -15.55 3.41 1.75
CA PRO A 167 -15.98 2.68 0.55
C PRO A 167 -16.45 3.60 -0.58
N GLU A 168 -16.92 4.80 -0.27
CA GLU A 168 -17.38 5.78 -1.25
C GLU A 168 -16.27 6.36 -2.13
N LEU A 169 -15.00 6.20 -1.75
CA LEU A 169 -13.85 6.64 -2.55
C LEU A 169 -13.51 5.66 -3.67
N PHE A 170 -14.02 4.44 -3.62
CA PHE A 170 -13.57 3.37 -4.48
C PHE A 170 -14.69 2.75 -5.32
N HIS A 171 -14.34 2.41 -6.57
CA HIS A 171 -15.21 1.64 -7.47
C HIS A 171 -15.22 0.15 -7.12
N ALA A 172 -14.05 -0.37 -6.77
CA ALA A 172 -13.83 -1.75 -6.38
C ALA A 172 -12.51 -1.89 -5.61
N TYR A 173 -12.35 -3.02 -4.95
CA TYR A 173 -11.12 -3.49 -4.36
C TYR A 173 -10.60 -4.73 -5.11
N MET A 174 -9.32 -4.71 -5.50
CA MET A 174 -8.60 -5.87 -5.98
C MET A 174 -7.50 -6.24 -4.99
N GLY A 175 -7.64 -7.40 -4.36
CA GLY A 175 -6.64 -7.98 -3.48
C GLY A 175 -5.80 -9.00 -4.22
N VAL A 176 -4.48 -8.85 -4.19
CA VAL A 176 -3.52 -9.76 -4.83
C VAL A 176 -2.65 -10.38 -3.75
N ALA A 177 -2.50 -11.70 -3.76
CA ALA A 177 -1.80 -12.41 -2.68
C ALA A 177 -2.32 -11.93 -1.31
N GLN A 178 -3.65 -12.02 -1.12
CA GLN A 178 -4.38 -11.42 -0.01
C GLN A 178 -3.94 -11.98 1.34
N MET A 179 -3.45 -11.10 2.20
CA MET A 179 -3.16 -11.41 3.60
C MET A 179 -4.45 -11.33 4.43
N VAL A 180 -4.72 -12.36 5.24
CA VAL A 180 -5.94 -12.43 6.06
C VAL A 180 -5.65 -12.14 7.52
N GLY A 181 -4.66 -12.78 8.10
CA GLY A 181 -4.32 -12.61 9.50
C GLY A 181 -3.01 -13.29 9.86
N ARG A 182 -2.37 -12.80 10.92
CA ARG A 182 -1.09 -13.35 11.34
C ARG A 182 -1.17 -14.84 11.65
N ARG A 183 -2.11 -15.23 12.51
CA ARG A 183 -2.21 -16.63 13.00
C ARG A 183 -2.48 -17.58 11.85
N GLN A 184 -3.45 -17.26 11.01
CA GLN A 184 -3.88 -18.10 9.91
C GLN A 184 -2.76 -18.23 8.85
N ASN A 185 -2.17 -17.09 8.45
CA ASN A 185 -1.11 -17.09 7.43
C ASN A 185 0.17 -17.76 7.93
N GLU A 186 0.65 -17.47 9.15
CA GLU A 186 1.85 -18.12 9.70
C GLU A 186 1.65 -19.64 9.83
N ALA A 187 0.50 -20.10 10.36
CA ALA A 187 0.21 -21.52 10.55
C ALA A 187 0.15 -22.28 9.21
N ALA A 188 -0.58 -21.74 8.23
CA ALA A 188 -0.70 -22.35 6.92
C ALA A 188 0.63 -22.36 6.15
N SER A 189 1.35 -21.23 6.16
CA SER A 189 2.68 -21.10 5.55
C SER A 189 3.68 -22.10 6.14
N TYR A 190 3.75 -22.20 7.47
CA TYR A 190 4.62 -23.17 8.14
C TYR A 190 4.28 -24.62 7.76
N ALA A 191 3.00 -25.00 7.85
CA ALA A 191 2.56 -26.35 7.54
C ALA A 191 2.82 -26.73 6.09
N ALA A 192 2.51 -25.84 5.15
CA ALA A 192 2.74 -26.05 3.73
C ALA A 192 4.25 -26.15 3.40
N THR A 193 5.07 -25.26 3.97
CA THR A 193 6.54 -25.28 3.79
C THR A 193 7.15 -26.55 4.36
N LEU A 194 6.67 -27.02 5.53
CA LEU A 194 7.12 -28.28 6.13
C LEU A 194 6.76 -29.49 5.25
N ALA A 195 5.57 -29.49 4.64
CA ALA A 195 5.16 -30.52 3.70
C ALA A 195 6.05 -30.53 2.44
N GLN A 196 6.37 -29.37 1.89
CA GLN A 196 7.30 -29.25 0.75
C GLN A 196 8.71 -29.75 1.11
N ALA A 197 9.22 -29.40 2.30
CA ALA A 197 10.53 -29.85 2.76
C ALA A 197 10.58 -31.38 2.90
N ARG A 198 9.50 -32.01 3.38
CA ARG A 198 9.38 -33.48 3.46
C ARG A 198 9.37 -34.12 2.09
N THR A 199 8.54 -33.60 1.18
CA THR A 199 8.45 -34.10 -0.21
C THR A 199 9.79 -33.99 -0.92
N ALA A 200 10.54 -32.91 -0.71
CA ALA A 200 11.86 -32.70 -1.29
C ALA A 200 12.99 -33.46 -0.57
N SER A 201 12.71 -34.16 0.53
CA SER A 201 13.71 -34.77 1.42
C SER A 201 14.82 -33.77 1.85
N ASP A 202 14.45 -32.52 2.08
CA ASP A 202 15.35 -31.41 2.41
C ASP A 202 15.68 -31.41 3.90
N GLY A 203 16.70 -32.19 4.29
CA GLY A 203 17.10 -32.37 5.68
C GLY A 203 17.44 -31.04 6.38
N ALA A 204 18.05 -30.08 5.67
CA ALA A 204 18.42 -28.78 6.25
C ALA A 204 17.17 -27.93 6.56
N ALA A 205 16.21 -27.88 5.61
CA ALA A 205 14.94 -27.17 5.83
C ALA A 205 14.11 -27.83 6.94
N LEU A 206 14.08 -29.19 6.98
CA LEU A 206 13.38 -29.93 8.04
C LEU A 206 13.97 -29.61 9.41
N ALA A 207 15.28 -29.71 9.57
CA ALA A 207 15.96 -29.38 10.85
C ALA A 207 15.67 -27.94 11.29
N MET A 208 15.67 -26.98 10.36
CA MET A 208 15.35 -25.59 10.67
C MET A 208 13.90 -25.45 11.13
N LEU A 209 12.93 -25.97 10.38
CA LEU A 209 11.49 -25.88 10.72
C LEU A 209 11.17 -26.58 12.04
N GLU A 210 11.76 -27.75 12.28
CA GLU A 210 11.57 -28.49 13.53
C GLU A 210 12.17 -27.73 14.73
N SER A 211 13.33 -27.10 14.57
CA SER A 211 13.93 -26.26 15.63
C SER A 211 13.13 -25.01 15.95
N MET A 212 12.45 -24.43 14.98
CA MET A 212 11.55 -23.28 15.16
C MET A 212 10.24 -23.70 15.85
N GLY A 213 9.77 -24.91 15.60
CA GLY A 213 8.44 -25.36 15.96
C GLY A 213 7.32 -24.57 15.25
N PRO A 214 6.05 -24.94 15.48
CA PRO A 214 4.92 -24.24 14.88
C PRO A 214 4.74 -22.83 15.45
N PRO A 215 4.17 -21.87 14.65
CA PRO A 215 3.83 -20.55 15.17
C PRO A 215 2.69 -20.62 16.21
N PRO A 216 2.45 -19.55 17.02
CA PRO A 216 3.01 -18.21 16.85
C PRO A 216 4.41 -18.05 17.45
N TRP A 217 5.28 -17.32 16.75
CA TRP A 217 6.62 -17.06 17.24
C TRP A 217 6.74 -15.67 17.87
N ARG A 218 7.53 -15.59 18.96
CA ARG A 218 7.99 -14.32 19.51
C ARG A 218 9.25 -13.81 18.84
N ASN A 219 10.12 -14.74 18.39
CA ASN A 219 11.35 -14.38 17.71
C ASN A 219 11.05 -13.99 16.24
N PRO A 220 11.25 -12.72 15.86
CA PRO A 220 10.98 -12.26 14.48
C PRO A 220 11.86 -12.94 13.43
N ARG A 221 13.03 -13.47 13.82
CA ARG A 221 13.92 -14.23 12.92
C ARG A 221 13.26 -15.49 12.36
N ASN A 222 12.32 -16.09 13.09
CA ASN A 222 11.62 -17.28 12.65
C ASN A 222 10.74 -16.98 11.42
N LEU A 223 10.05 -15.85 11.41
CA LEU A 223 9.28 -15.44 10.24
C LEU A 223 10.19 -15.18 9.03
N GLY A 224 11.34 -14.52 9.22
CA GLY A 224 12.33 -14.33 8.17
C GLY A 224 12.92 -15.65 7.65
N ALA A 225 13.15 -16.63 8.54
CA ALA A 225 13.59 -17.97 8.16
C ALA A 225 12.54 -18.70 7.33
N LEU A 226 11.27 -18.66 7.78
CA LEU A 226 10.15 -19.22 7.02
C LEU A 226 10.04 -18.58 5.63
N ARG A 227 10.14 -17.24 5.51
CA ARG A 227 10.09 -16.53 4.22
C ARG A 227 11.19 -16.97 3.24
N ARG A 228 12.39 -17.26 3.72
CA ARG A 228 13.46 -17.81 2.85
C ARG A 228 13.11 -19.20 2.32
N LEU A 229 12.49 -20.04 3.15
CA LEU A 229 12.08 -21.37 2.73
C LEU A 229 10.87 -21.35 1.79
N THR A 230 9.88 -20.49 2.02
CA THR A 230 8.75 -20.33 1.09
C THR A 230 9.25 -19.92 -0.28
N ARG A 231 10.10 -18.90 -0.39
CA ARG A 231 10.70 -18.49 -1.68
C ARG A 231 11.44 -19.63 -2.40
N LYS A 232 12.17 -20.47 -1.64
CA LYS A 232 12.86 -21.63 -2.21
C LYS A 232 11.89 -22.59 -2.89
N TYR A 233 10.79 -22.93 -2.24
CA TYR A 233 9.84 -23.91 -2.77
C TYR A 233 8.90 -23.32 -3.82
N GLU A 234 8.52 -22.06 -3.67
CA GLU A 234 7.76 -21.34 -4.70
C GLU A 234 8.54 -21.23 -6.01
N ALA A 235 9.86 -20.98 -5.95
CA ALA A 235 10.72 -20.94 -7.15
C ALA A 235 10.76 -22.27 -7.93
N ILE A 236 10.36 -23.40 -7.31
CA ILE A 236 10.25 -24.70 -7.97
C ILE A 236 8.85 -24.86 -8.60
N ALA A 237 7.82 -24.35 -7.94
CA ALA A 237 6.42 -24.58 -8.30
C ALA A 237 5.84 -23.51 -9.23
N ALA A 238 6.39 -22.28 -9.20
CA ALA A 238 5.90 -21.12 -9.94
C ALA A 238 6.80 -20.75 -11.12
N ASP A 239 6.21 -20.14 -12.14
CA ASP A 239 6.98 -19.53 -13.23
C ASP A 239 7.65 -18.23 -12.71
N PRO A 240 8.90 -17.96 -13.09
CA PRO A 240 9.62 -16.81 -12.60
C PRO A 240 9.06 -15.51 -13.19
N ALA A 241 9.20 -14.43 -12.46
CA ALA A 241 8.97 -13.08 -12.99
C ALA A 241 9.98 -12.76 -14.11
N PRO A 242 9.58 -12.01 -15.15
CA PRO A 242 10.51 -11.53 -16.16
C PRO A 242 11.65 -10.73 -15.54
N ARG A 243 12.89 -11.06 -15.88
CA ARG A 243 14.08 -10.43 -15.27
C ARG A 243 14.13 -8.92 -15.47
N HIS A 244 13.64 -8.42 -16.62
CA HIS A 244 13.65 -6.99 -16.92
C HIS A 244 12.76 -6.15 -16.00
N TRP A 245 11.81 -6.75 -15.27
CA TRP A 245 10.98 -6.02 -14.33
C TRP A 245 11.77 -5.38 -13.18
N TRP A 246 12.88 -6.00 -12.80
CA TRP A 246 13.67 -5.63 -11.63
C TRP A 246 14.98 -4.93 -11.98
N GLN A 247 15.10 -4.36 -13.18
CA GLN A 247 16.30 -3.68 -13.62
C GLN A 247 16.40 -2.20 -13.22
N ALA A 248 15.27 -1.60 -12.82
CA ALA A 248 15.29 -0.21 -12.38
C ALA A 248 16.02 -0.08 -11.03
N GLU A 249 16.76 1.02 -10.90
CA GLU A 249 17.44 1.36 -9.64
C GLU A 249 16.42 1.75 -8.58
N PRO A 250 16.38 1.10 -7.41
CA PRO A 250 15.54 1.52 -6.31
C PRO A 250 16.04 2.84 -5.70
N ALA A 251 15.32 3.39 -4.73
CA ALA A 251 15.78 4.53 -3.96
C ALA A 251 17.13 4.21 -3.26
N ALA A 252 17.99 5.21 -3.09
CA ALA A 252 19.34 5.02 -2.52
C ALA A 252 19.34 4.33 -1.13
N ASP A 253 18.29 4.57 -0.34
CA ASP A 253 18.14 4.03 1.02
C ASP A 253 17.14 2.85 1.04
N PHE A 254 17.01 2.11 -0.05
CA PHE A 254 16.00 1.05 -0.18
C PHE A 254 16.17 -0.02 0.90
N ASP A 255 17.38 -0.57 1.06
CA ASP A 255 17.65 -1.63 2.03
C ASP A 255 17.36 -1.18 3.46
N GLU A 256 17.73 0.06 3.81
CA GLU A 256 17.47 0.63 5.13
C GLU A 256 15.96 0.85 5.35
N SER A 257 15.23 1.30 4.33
CA SER A 257 13.78 1.49 4.40
C SER A 257 13.04 0.16 4.52
N GLU A 258 13.51 -0.88 3.83
CA GLU A 258 12.96 -2.23 3.91
C GLU A 258 13.20 -2.81 5.32
N GLU A 259 14.40 -2.70 5.87
CA GLU A 259 14.72 -3.16 7.22
C GLU A 259 13.87 -2.43 8.28
N TYR A 260 13.78 -1.10 8.19
CA TYR A 260 12.93 -0.32 9.08
C TYR A 260 11.48 -0.80 9.02
N SER A 261 10.91 -0.87 7.83
CA SER A 261 9.52 -1.29 7.63
C SER A 261 9.26 -2.72 8.07
N TRP A 262 10.23 -3.62 7.85
CA TRP A 262 10.16 -5.00 8.34
C TRP A 262 10.14 -5.07 9.88
N LEU A 263 10.97 -4.29 10.56
CA LEU A 263 10.97 -4.22 12.02
C LEU A 263 9.65 -3.67 12.56
N GLN A 264 9.06 -2.66 11.93
CA GLN A 264 7.72 -2.16 12.27
C GLN A 264 6.64 -3.22 12.07
N PHE A 265 6.76 -4.05 11.03
CA PHE A 265 5.81 -5.10 10.72
C PHE A 265 5.85 -6.25 11.72
N VAL A 266 7.04 -6.78 12.02
CA VAL A 266 7.18 -7.95 12.87
C VAL A 266 7.30 -7.62 14.36
N GLY A 267 7.87 -6.47 14.71
CA GLY A 267 8.24 -6.08 16.09
C GLY A 267 9.44 -6.84 16.61
N MET A 268 10.09 -6.30 17.62
CA MET A 268 11.30 -6.90 18.22
C MET A 268 11.01 -8.24 18.96
N GLN A 269 9.78 -8.41 19.45
CA GLN A 269 9.32 -9.61 20.17
C GLN A 269 8.03 -10.19 19.55
N GLY A 270 7.75 -9.85 18.30
CA GLY A 270 6.58 -10.30 17.57
C GLY A 270 5.30 -9.50 17.84
N GLU A 271 5.43 -8.28 18.35
CA GLU A 271 4.31 -7.36 18.65
C GLU A 271 4.08 -6.27 17.61
N GLY A 272 4.78 -6.31 16.49
CA GLY A 272 4.66 -5.34 15.41
C GLY A 272 3.27 -5.30 14.77
N MET A 273 3.08 -4.43 13.79
CA MET A 273 1.78 -4.20 13.12
C MET A 273 1.10 -5.50 12.67
N PHE A 274 1.87 -6.48 12.20
CA PHE A 274 1.32 -7.77 11.77
C PHE A 274 0.60 -8.54 12.88
N SER A 275 0.96 -8.32 14.15
CA SER A 275 0.35 -9.00 15.30
C SER A 275 -1.13 -8.66 15.48
N THR A 276 -1.58 -7.54 14.95
CA THR A 276 -2.96 -7.04 15.10
C THR A 276 -3.83 -7.35 13.88
N VAL A 277 -3.24 -7.84 12.78
CA VAL A 277 -3.97 -8.12 11.52
C VAL A 277 -4.91 -9.31 11.69
N ASP A 278 -6.20 -9.08 11.44
CA ASP A 278 -7.26 -10.10 11.46
C ASP A 278 -8.43 -9.65 10.57
N MET A 279 -8.36 -9.97 9.28
CA MET A 279 -9.39 -9.60 8.31
C MET A 279 -10.70 -10.40 8.49
N GLU A 280 -10.65 -11.56 9.13
CA GLU A 280 -11.87 -12.29 9.50
C GLU A 280 -12.71 -11.51 10.53
N ARG A 281 -12.06 -10.70 11.37
CA ARG A 281 -12.71 -9.79 12.31
C ARG A 281 -13.05 -8.46 11.66
N ASP A 282 -12.08 -7.84 10.95
CA ASP A 282 -12.10 -6.41 10.60
C ASP A 282 -12.75 -6.13 9.24
N ALA A 283 -12.84 -7.14 8.35
CA ALA A 283 -13.35 -7.00 6.99
C ALA A 283 -14.31 -8.14 6.62
N ARG A 284 -15.42 -8.26 7.35
CA ARG A 284 -16.46 -9.25 7.08
C ARG A 284 -17.47 -8.82 6.02
N CYS A 285 -17.63 -7.52 5.84
CA CYS A 285 -18.58 -6.95 4.91
C CYS A 285 -17.92 -5.79 4.16
N LEU A 286 -18.06 -5.80 2.84
CA LEU A 286 -17.61 -4.70 1.98
C LEU A 286 -18.77 -4.19 1.13
N ALA A 287 -18.94 -2.87 1.14
CA ALA A 287 -19.97 -2.17 0.38
C ALA A 287 -19.61 -1.96 -1.11
N LEU A 288 -18.49 -2.51 -1.55
CA LEU A 288 -17.97 -2.37 -2.91
C LEU A 288 -17.60 -3.73 -3.51
N PRO A 289 -17.51 -3.86 -4.83
CA PRO A 289 -17.09 -5.07 -5.51
C PRO A 289 -15.67 -5.51 -5.10
N VAL A 290 -15.47 -6.83 -4.95
CA VAL A 290 -14.22 -7.44 -4.50
C VAL A 290 -13.70 -8.42 -5.53
N MET A 291 -12.46 -8.25 -5.97
CA MET A 291 -11.76 -9.19 -6.83
C MET A 291 -10.51 -9.68 -6.10
N ILE A 292 -10.39 -10.98 -5.92
CA ILE A 292 -9.19 -11.60 -5.34
C ILE A 292 -8.44 -12.37 -6.44
N VAL A 293 -7.14 -12.11 -6.55
CA VAL A 293 -6.24 -12.83 -7.45
C VAL A 293 -5.12 -13.46 -6.63
N GLN A 294 -5.06 -14.79 -6.65
CA GLN A 294 -4.20 -15.59 -5.78
C GLN A 294 -3.34 -16.54 -6.59
N GLY A 295 -2.04 -16.62 -6.30
CA GLY A 295 -1.16 -17.62 -6.87
C GLY A 295 -1.45 -19.00 -6.30
N GLU A 296 -1.53 -20.03 -7.15
CA GLU A 296 -1.75 -21.43 -6.74
C GLU A 296 -0.64 -21.94 -5.81
N ALA A 297 0.59 -21.53 -6.07
CA ALA A 297 1.78 -21.96 -5.33
C ALA A 297 2.20 -20.98 -4.22
N ASP A 298 1.38 -19.99 -3.86
CA ASP A 298 1.69 -19.01 -2.82
C ASP A 298 1.76 -19.69 -1.44
N LEU A 299 2.96 -19.75 -0.89
CA LEU A 299 3.22 -20.31 0.44
C LEU A 299 3.24 -19.24 1.53
N VAL A 300 3.15 -17.98 1.17
CA VAL A 300 3.20 -16.83 2.09
C VAL A 300 1.80 -16.42 2.55
N THR A 301 0.94 -16.09 1.60
CA THR A 301 -0.49 -15.85 1.82
C THR A 301 -1.28 -17.01 1.24
N HIS A 302 -1.21 -18.14 1.94
CA HIS A 302 -1.64 -19.45 1.46
C HIS A 302 -3.09 -19.42 0.91
N PRO A 303 -3.33 -19.97 -0.32
CA PRO A 303 -4.63 -19.88 -1.00
C PRO A 303 -5.81 -20.38 -0.17
N ALA A 304 -5.61 -21.43 0.65
CA ALA A 304 -6.67 -21.96 1.49
C ALA A 304 -7.14 -20.97 2.58
N VAL A 305 -6.22 -20.17 3.13
CA VAL A 305 -6.55 -19.12 4.12
C VAL A 305 -7.34 -18.01 3.46
N THR A 306 -6.84 -17.51 2.32
CA THR A 306 -7.51 -16.45 1.57
C THR A 306 -8.89 -16.91 1.08
N ARG A 307 -9.00 -18.15 0.61
CA ARG A 307 -10.27 -18.74 0.16
C ARG A 307 -11.28 -18.85 1.29
N HIS A 308 -10.86 -19.31 2.45
CA HIS A 308 -11.74 -19.42 3.63
C HIS A 308 -12.34 -18.07 4.03
N TRP A 309 -11.50 -17.02 4.13
CA TRP A 309 -11.96 -15.66 4.38
C TRP A 309 -12.88 -15.15 3.28
N PHE A 310 -12.51 -15.35 2.01
CA PHE A 310 -13.30 -14.89 0.87
C PHE A 310 -14.68 -15.52 0.82
N ASP A 311 -14.81 -16.81 1.12
CA ASP A 311 -16.10 -17.50 1.14
C ASP A 311 -17.03 -16.91 2.20
N ALA A 312 -16.50 -16.54 3.36
CA ALA A 312 -17.25 -15.92 4.46
C ALA A 312 -17.51 -14.42 4.25
N LEU A 313 -16.76 -13.75 3.37
CA LEU A 313 -16.90 -12.34 3.10
C LEU A 313 -18.28 -12.01 2.52
N GLN A 314 -18.95 -11.02 3.10
CA GLN A 314 -20.20 -10.45 2.56
C GLN A 314 -19.88 -9.28 1.63
N ALA A 315 -20.10 -9.45 0.35
CA ALA A 315 -20.03 -8.41 -0.67
C ALA A 315 -21.06 -8.72 -1.76
N ALA A 316 -21.69 -7.68 -2.30
CA ALA A 316 -22.74 -7.84 -3.33
C ALA A 316 -22.18 -8.45 -4.63
N ASP A 317 -20.92 -8.19 -4.92
CA ASP A 317 -20.22 -8.70 -6.10
C ASP A 317 -18.79 -9.07 -5.68
N LYS A 318 -18.43 -10.34 -5.83
CA LYS A 318 -17.10 -10.84 -5.48
C LYS A 318 -16.64 -11.95 -6.42
N SER A 319 -15.37 -11.93 -6.79
CA SER A 319 -14.74 -12.95 -7.62
C SER A 319 -13.40 -13.40 -7.02
N TYR A 320 -13.08 -14.69 -7.21
CA TYR A 320 -11.84 -15.28 -6.73
C TYR A 320 -11.17 -16.04 -7.88
N THR A 321 -9.99 -15.58 -8.26
CA THR A 321 -9.21 -16.14 -9.36
C THR A 321 -7.93 -16.76 -8.83
N VAL A 322 -7.73 -18.05 -9.11
CA VAL A 322 -6.46 -18.73 -8.84
C VAL A 322 -5.64 -18.76 -10.12
N VAL A 323 -4.40 -18.34 -10.03
CA VAL A 323 -3.46 -18.34 -11.17
C VAL A 323 -2.50 -19.52 -11.01
N ALA A 324 -2.59 -20.47 -11.94
CA ALA A 324 -1.72 -21.64 -11.96
C ALA A 324 -0.25 -21.22 -12.13
N ARG A 325 0.67 -21.95 -11.52
CA ARG A 325 2.11 -21.72 -11.57
C ARG A 325 2.53 -20.30 -11.18
N ALA A 326 1.77 -19.65 -10.29
CA ALA A 326 2.09 -18.36 -9.67
C ALA A 326 2.30 -18.56 -8.17
N GLY A 327 3.34 -17.98 -7.63
CA GLY A 327 3.66 -17.93 -6.20
C GLY A 327 3.15 -16.65 -5.54
N HIS A 328 3.84 -16.22 -4.48
CA HIS A 328 3.57 -14.98 -3.78
C HIS A 328 4.00 -13.74 -4.59
N ASP A 329 5.20 -13.82 -5.16
CA ASP A 329 5.72 -12.74 -5.99
C ASP A 329 5.03 -12.76 -7.37
N PRO A 330 4.79 -11.58 -7.99
CA PRO A 330 4.09 -11.50 -9.26
C PRO A 330 4.90 -12.13 -10.39
N ASN A 331 4.21 -12.84 -11.29
CA ASN A 331 4.73 -13.26 -12.57
C ASN A 331 3.83 -12.79 -13.72
N GLN A 332 4.22 -13.06 -14.98
CA GLN A 332 3.49 -12.59 -16.15
C GLN A 332 2.02 -13.03 -16.14
N ALA A 333 1.75 -14.29 -15.75
CA ALA A 333 0.39 -14.83 -15.72
C ALA A 333 -0.48 -14.11 -14.68
N MET A 334 0.11 -13.78 -13.51
CA MET A 334 -0.56 -13.05 -12.43
C MET A 334 -0.93 -11.61 -12.88
N ILE A 335 -0.01 -10.91 -13.53
CA ILE A 335 -0.26 -9.55 -14.04
C ILE A 335 -1.31 -9.55 -15.15
N GLU A 336 -1.26 -10.53 -16.05
CA GLU A 336 -2.23 -10.68 -17.15
C GLU A 336 -3.64 -11.01 -16.64
N ALA A 337 -3.77 -11.89 -15.63
CA ALA A 337 -5.05 -12.21 -15.02
C ALA A 337 -5.72 -11.00 -14.39
N GLN A 338 -4.97 -10.19 -13.65
CA GLN A 338 -5.44 -8.95 -13.04
C GLN A 338 -5.91 -7.95 -14.10
N TRP A 339 -5.09 -7.73 -15.14
CA TRP A 339 -5.43 -6.80 -16.21
C TRP A 339 -6.74 -7.20 -16.92
N LYS A 340 -6.90 -8.48 -17.25
CA LYS A 340 -8.12 -9.01 -17.89
C LYS A 340 -9.37 -8.77 -17.03
N LEU A 341 -9.27 -9.05 -15.72
CA LEU A 341 -10.39 -8.84 -14.80
C LEU A 341 -10.80 -7.37 -14.71
N LEU A 342 -9.81 -6.46 -14.61
CA LEU A 342 -10.07 -5.04 -14.55
C LEU A 342 -10.62 -4.51 -15.88
N LYS A 343 -10.04 -4.96 -17.00
CA LYS A 343 -10.49 -4.55 -18.32
C LYS A 343 -11.92 -4.97 -18.61
N ALA A 344 -12.27 -6.22 -18.36
CA ALA A 344 -13.63 -6.74 -18.53
C ALA A 344 -14.67 -5.97 -17.70
N ARG A 345 -14.25 -5.37 -16.58
CA ARG A 345 -15.17 -4.66 -15.70
C ARG A 345 -15.32 -3.18 -16.00
N TYR A 346 -14.29 -2.53 -16.53
CA TYR A 346 -14.23 -1.06 -16.64
C TYR A 346 -14.08 -0.56 -18.07
N TRP A 347 -13.98 -1.46 -19.06
CA TRP A 347 -13.78 -1.14 -20.48
C TRP A 347 -14.82 -1.77 -21.42
N GLU A 348 -15.78 -2.51 -20.92
CA GLU A 348 -16.97 -2.95 -21.64
C GLU A 348 -18.16 -2.01 -21.34
#